data_64a7462e774188fa358ea5fb52946110
#
_entry.id   64a7462e774188fa358ea5fb52946110
#
_cell.length_a   1.000
_cell.length_b   1.000
_cell.length_c   1.000
_cell.angle_alpha   90.00
_cell.angle_beta   90.00
_cell.angle_gamma   90.00
#
_symmetry.space_group_name_H-M   'P 1'
#
loop_
_entity.id
_entity.type
_entity.pdbx_description
1 polymer ?
#
loop_
_entity_poly.entity_id
_entity_poly.type
_entity_poly.pdbx_seq_one_letter_code
_entity_poly.pdbx_strand_id
1 'polypeptide(L)'
;ATGWHLKIAGKIDQVDQKFYEREIKPFIDGQQIEYLGEIDHHQKVELIGNAAVTLFPITWREPFGLVMIESMSTGTPVIGMNMGSVPEVIAHGETGFICNTIEEMIAAIPAAVELNRQACRDRVMAHFSVATMVEGYEAAYAEVIKASMSKRNGHMHSHQLVA
;
A
#
# COMPACT_ATOMS: atom_id res chain seq x y z
N ALA A 1 10.60 12.10 20.33
CA ALA A 1 11.31 11.28 19.36
C ALA A 1 11.33 9.84 19.85
N THR A 2 11.09 8.88 18.96
CA THR A 2 10.98 7.45 19.29
C THR A 2 12.34 6.77 19.51
N GLY A 3 13.45 7.43 19.13
CA GLY A 3 14.80 6.84 19.14
C GLY A 3 15.10 5.91 17.96
N TRP A 4 14.11 5.66 17.06
CA TRP A 4 14.30 4.88 15.85
C TRP A 4 14.97 5.69 14.75
N HIS A 5 15.82 5.04 13.95
CA HIS A 5 16.36 5.62 12.73
C HIS A 5 15.29 5.64 11.65
N LEU A 6 15.14 6.76 10.96
CA LEU A 6 14.24 6.92 9.83
C LEU A 6 15.03 7.04 8.54
N LYS A 7 14.74 6.18 7.58
CA LYS A 7 15.23 6.28 6.20
C LYS A 7 14.10 6.64 5.27
N ILE A 8 14.32 7.66 4.46
CA ILE A 8 13.36 8.17 3.48
C ILE A 8 13.96 7.95 2.10
N ALA A 9 13.25 7.25 1.23
CA ALA A 9 13.63 7.06 -0.16
C ALA A 9 12.48 7.52 -1.06
N GLY A 10 12.81 8.24 -2.12
CA GLY A 10 11.83 8.72 -3.09
C GLY A 10 12.35 9.90 -3.87
N LYS A 11 11.67 10.19 -4.97
CA LYS A 11 11.91 11.35 -5.80
C LYS A 11 11.31 12.60 -5.16
N ILE A 12 11.99 13.73 -5.34
CA ILE A 12 11.43 15.05 -5.05
C ILE A 12 11.12 15.70 -6.39
N ASP A 13 9.83 15.87 -6.69
CA ASP A 13 9.42 16.56 -7.89
C ASP A 13 9.71 18.07 -7.81
N GLN A 14 9.90 18.71 -8.97
CA GLN A 14 10.25 20.14 -9.02
C GLN A 14 9.23 21.04 -8.29
N VAL A 15 7.96 20.66 -8.32
CA VAL A 15 6.89 21.40 -7.64
C VAL A 15 7.03 21.32 -6.12
N ASP A 16 7.61 20.25 -5.59
CA ASP A 16 7.75 19.99 -4.16
C ASP A 16 9.11 20.41 -3.59
N GLN A 17 10.04 20.84 -4.44
CA GLN A 17 11.39 21.21 -4.05
C GLN A 17 11.41 22.25 -2.92
N LYS A 18 10.57 23.28 -3.00
CA LYS A 18 10.50 24.33 -1.97
C LYS A 18 9.94 23.82 -0.64
N PHE A 19 8.96 22.90 -0.71
CA PHE A 19 8.43 22.25 0.46
C PHE A 19 9.50 21.38 1.13
N TYR A 20 10.17 20.55 0.34
CA TYR A 20 11.25 19.71 0.82
C TYR A 20 12.35 20.52 1.53
N GLU A 21 12.84 21.59 0.90
CA GLU A 21 13.92 22.40 1.47
C GLU A 21 13.54 23.11 2.77
N ARG A 22 12.29 23.53 2.88
CA ARG A 22 11.81 24.29 4.05
C ARG A 22 11.34 23.39 5.16
N GLU A 23 10.61 22.30 4.85
CA GLU A 23 9.86 21.52 5.83
C GLU A 23 10.50 20.17 6.15
N ILE A 24 11.32 19.61 5.26
CA ILE A 24 11.87 18.26 5.44
C ILE A 24 13.37 18.29 5.67
N LYS A 25 14.10 18.93 4.76
CA LYS A 25 15.58 18.97 4.76
C LYS A 25 16.21 19.43 6.09
N PRO A 26 15.62 20.37 6.85
CA PRO A 26 16.19 20.79 8.14
C PRO A 26 16.21 19.68 9.20
N PHE A 27 15.42 18.62 9.04
CA PHE A 27 15.38 17.49 9.96
C PHE A 27 16.31 16.34 9.55
N ILE A 28 16.85 16.37 8.33
CA ILE A 28 17.76 15.34 7.84
C ILE A 28 19.16 15.61 8.38
N ASP A 29 19.61 14.77 9.30
CA ASP A 29 20.92 14.89 9.95
C ASP A 29 21.95 13.84 9.47
N GLY A 30 21.52 12.93 8.58
CA GLY A 30 22.36 11.86 8.06
C GLY A 30 22.71 10.76 9.07
N GLN A 31 22.09 10.76 10.23
CA GLN A 31 22.28 9.77 11.31
C GLN A 31 20.95 9.20 11.79
N GLN A 32 20.10 10.04 12.40
CA GLN A 32 18.78 9.63 12.87
C GLN A 32 17.74 9.68 11.75
N ILE A 33 17.86 10.65 10.85
CA ILE A 33 16.99 10.83 9.69
C ILE A 33 17.85 10.94 8.44
N GLU A 34 17.76 9.94 7.58
CA GLU A 34 18.50 9.87 6.34
C GLU A 34 17.54 9.98 5.13
N TYR A 35 17.90 10.83 4.17
CA TYR A 35 17.26 10.87 2.86
C TYR A 35 18.18 10.26 1.81
N LEU A 36 17.73 9.15 1.21
CA LEU A 36 18.50 8.33 0.28
C LEU A 36 18.33 8.76 -1.19
N GLY A 37 17.41 9.70 -1.45
CA GLY A 37 17.06 10.04 -2.83
C GLY A 37 16.25 8.95 -3.52
N GLU A 38 16.33 8.95 -4.85
CA GLU A 38 15.71 7.94 -5.69
C GLU A 38 16.58 6.69 -5.69
N ILE A 39 15.97 5.54 -5.40
CA ILE A 39 16.64 4.25 -5.30
C ILE A 39 16.08 3.28 -6.32
N ASP A 40 16.89 2.35 -6.80
CA ASP A 40 16.46 1.31 -7.71
C ASP A 40 15.67 0.18 -6.99
N HIS A 41 15.17 -0.77 -7.79
CA HIS A 41 14.37 -1.87 -7.26
C HIS A 41 15.14 -2.74 -6.25
N HIS A 42 16.40 -3.04 -6.52
CA HIS A 42 17.23 -3.88 -5.65
C HIS A 42 17.48 -3.19 -4.31
N GLN A 43 17.89 -1.93 -4.37
CA GLN A 43 18.08 -1.08 -3.18
C GLN A 43 16.79 -0.94 -2.37
N LYS A 44 15.63 -0.81 -3.04
CA LYS A 44 14.33 -0.76 -2.37
C LYS A 44 14.03 -2.05 -1.62
N VAL A 45 14.24 -3.21 -2.24
CA VAL A 45 14.03 -4.52 -1.60
C VAL A 45 14.93 -4.69 -0.38
N GLU A 46 16.20 -4.30 -0.48
CA GLU A 46 17.13 -4.35 0.65
C GLU A 46 16.73 -3.37 1.77
N LEU A 47 16.40 -2.13 1.41
CA LEU A 47 15.99 -1.11 2.38
C LEU A 47 14.77 -1.57 3.17
N ILE A 48 13.71 -1.98 2.47
CA ILE A 48 12.46 -2.40 3.10
C ILE A 48 12.65 -3.71 3.84
N GLY A 49 13.34 -4.69 3.25
CA GLY A 49 13.56 -6.01 3.86
C GLY A 49 14.34 -5.96 5.17
N ASN A 50 15.24 -4.98 5.33
CA ASN A 50 16.00 -4.75 6.56
C ASN A 50 15.33 -3.75 7.52
N ALA A 51 14.22 -3.14 7.14
CA ALA A 51 13.49 -2.23 8.01
C ALA A 51 12.74 -3.00 9.12
N ALA A 52 12.61 -2.38 10.28
CA ALA A 52 11.77 -2.88 11.37
C ALA A 52 10.30 -2.78 10.99
N VAL A 53 9.90 -1.63 10.43
CA VAL A 53 8.56 -1.33 9.93
C VAL A 53 8.65 -0.38 8.73
N THR A 54 7.63 -0.37 7.89
CA THR A 54 7.43 0.66 6.87
C THR A 54 6.31 1.59 7.31
N LEU A 55 6.56 2.90 7.26
CA LEU A 55 5.57 3.91 7.56
C LEU A 55 4.89 4.37 6.27
N PHE A 56 3.56 4.42 6.28
CA PHE A 56 2.73 4.87 5.16
C PHE A 56 1.76 5.97 5.61
N PRO A 57 2.28 7.19 5.90
CA PRO A 57 1.52 8.30 6.50
C PRO A 57 0.79 9.13 5.45
N ILE A 58 0.04 8.49 4.56
CA ILE A 58 -0.69 9.19 3.48
C ILE A 58 -1.83 10.04 4.02
N THR A 59 -2.12 11.13 3.30
CA THR A 59 -3.22 12.05 3.61
C THR A 59 -4.25 12.14 2.47
N TRP A 60 -4.16 11.26 1.48
CA TRP A 60 -5.07 11.15 0.34
C TRP A 60 -5.64 9.73 0.23
N ARG A 61 -6.68 9.58 -0.60
CA ARG A 61 -7.27 8.27 -0.90
C ARG A 61 -6.41 7.54 -1.92
N GLU A 62 -5.42 6.83 -1.42
CA GLU A 62 -4.56 5.98 -2.26
C GLU A 62 -5.37 4.83 -2.84
N PRO A 63 -5.40 4.64 -4.17
CA PRO A 63 -6.20 3.58 -4.78
C PRO A 63 -5.70 2.17 -4.47
N PHE A 64 -4.39 1.96 -4.30
CA PHE A 64 -3.83 0.63 -3.98
C PHE A 64 -2.62 0.67 -3.04
N GLY A 65 -1.60 1.49 -3.32
CA GLY A 65 -0.40 1.62 -2.49
C GLY A 65 0.56 0.44 -2.60
N LEU A 66 1.15 0.24 -3.79
CA LEU A 66 2.08 -0.86 -4.08
C LEU A 66 3.17 -1.02 -3.03
N VAL A 67 3.67 0.06 -2.44
CA VAL A 67 4.72 0.00 -1.43
C VAL A 67 4.32 -0.81 -0.19
N MET A 68 3.04 -0.88 0.14
CA MET A 68 2.56 -1.70 1.26
C MET A 68 2.74 -3.18 0.97
N ILE A 69 2.33 -3.66 -0.21
CA ILE A 69 2.52 -5.06 -0.59
C ILE A 69 3.99 -5.38 -0.87
N GLU A 70 4.76 -4.45 -1.42
CA GLU A 70 6.21 -4.60 -1.55
C GLU A 70 6.88 -4.78 -0.19
N SER A 71 6.48 -3.98 0.81
CA SER A 71 6.96 -4.11 2.18
C SER A 71 6.61 -5.47 2.78
N MET A 72 5.34 -5.83 2.76
CA MET A 72 4.89 -7.10 3.32
C MET A 72 5.48 -8.31 2.56
N SER A 73 5.76 -8.19 1.26
CA SER A 73 6.41 -9.27 0.49
C SER A 73 7.82 -9.58 0.98
N THR A 74 8.54 -8.60 1.52
CA THR A 74 9.83 -8.80 2.19
C THR A 74 9.69 -9.24 3.65
N GLY A 75 8.46 -9.33 4.15
CA GLY A 75 8.14 -9.66 5.54
C GLY A 75 8.12 -8.44 6.47
N THR A 76 8.18 -7.22 5.96
CA THR A 76 8.20 -6.02 6.79
C THR A 76 6.80 -5.50 7.03
N PRO A 77 6.36 -5.38 8.32
CA PRO A 77 5.04 -4.86 8.65
C PRO A 77 4.87 -3.40 8.22
N VAL A 78 3.63 -3.00 7.99
CA VAL A 78 3.30 -1.63 7.57
C VAL A 78 2.45 -0.94 8.63
N ILE A 79 2.80 0.29 9.00
CA ILE A 79 1.95 1.18 9.79
C ILE A 79 1.41 2.24 8.82
N GLY A 80 0.11 2.22 8.56
CA GLY A 80 -0.53 3.11 7.60
C GLY A 80 -1.67 3.94 8.19
N MET A 81 -1.89 5.13 7.62
CA MET A 81 -3.08 5.93 7.91
C MET A 81 -4.32 5.25 7.35
N ASN A 82 -5.42 5.28 8.09
CA ASN A 82 -6.72 4.73 7.70
C ASN A 82 -7.34 5.52 6.54
N MET A 83 -6.74 5.36 5.35
CA MET A 83 -7.09 6.13 4.17
C MET A 83 -7.03 5.26 2.90
N GLY A 84 -7.98 5.44 1.98
CA GLY A 84 -8.01 4.72 0.70
C GLY A 84 -7.97 3.20 0.88
N SER A 85 -7.02 2.55 0.23
CA SER A 85 -6.84 1.09 0.22
C SER A 85 -6.18 0.49 1.48
N VAL A 86 -5.66 1.32 2.38
CA VAL A 86 -4.92 0.84 3.57
C VAL A 86 -5.69 -0.22 4.37
N PRO A 87 -7.02 -0.05 4.65
CA PRO A 87 -7.79 -1.06 5.38
C PRO A 87 -8.01 -2.38 4.61
N GLU A 88 -7.88 -2.36 3.29
CA GLU A 88 -8.01 -3.56 2.45
C GLU A 88 -6.69 -4.33 2.40
N VAL A 89 -5.58 -3.62 2.39
CA VAL A 89 -4.24 -4.19 2.23
C VAL A 89 -3.68 -4.70 3.56
N ILE A 90 -3.75 -3.90 4.62
CA ILE A 90 -3.19 -4.25 5.93
C ILE A 90 -4.20 -5.04 6.77
N ALA A 91 -3.80 -6.21 7.27
CA ALA A 91 -4.52 -6.90 8.35
C ALA A 91 -4.06 -6.30 9.70
N HIS A 92 -4.92 -5.50 10.32
CA HIS A 92 -4.60 -4.78 11.56
C HIS A 92 -4.26 -5.75 12.69
N GLY A 93 -3.09 -5.56 13.30
CA GLY A 93 -2.57 -6.40 14.38
C GLY A 93 -1.90 -7.71 13.91
N GLU A 94 -1.92 -8.02 12.60
CA GLU A 94 -1.31 -9.23 12.04
C GLU A 94 -0.15 -8.91 11.08
N THR A 95 -0.38 -8.00 10.13
CA THR A 95 0.62 -7.61 9.13
C THR A 95 1.01 -6.15 9.19
N GLY A 96 0.46 -5.42 10.17
CA GLY A 96 0.70 -4.02 10.40
C GLY A 96 -0.37 -3.37 11.25
N PHE A 97 -0.36 -2.06 11.31
CA PHE A 97 -1.34 -1.27 12.06
C PHE A 97 -1.99 -0.20 11.18
N ILE A 98 -3.31 -0.08 11.32
CA ILE A 98 -4.11 0.95 10.67
C ILE A 98 -4.39 2.01 11.73
N CYS A 99 -3.97 3.24 11.48
CA CYS A 99 -3.99 4.34 12.44
C CYS A 99 -4.79 5.53 11.90
N ASN A 100 -5.43 6.29 12.77
CA ASN A 100 -6.20 7.46 12.38
C ASN A 100 -5.43 8.78 12.65
N THR A 101 -4.37 8.71 13.45
CA THR A 101 -3.52 9.87 13.79
C THR A 101 -2.04 9.50 13.75
N ILE A 102 -1.20 10.51 13.70
CA ILE A 102 0.27 10.34 13.77
C ILE A 102 0.68 9.79 15.14
N GLU A 103 0.01 10.20 16.21
CA GLU A 103 0.26 9.73 17.56
C GLU A 103 -0.01 8.23 17.67
N GLU A 104 -1.08 7.73 17.04
CA GLU A 104 -1.38 6.30 16.95
C GLU A 104 -0.30 5.56 16.16
N MET A 105 0.18 6.13 15.04
CA MET A 105 1.28 5.53 14.28
C MET A 105 2.55 5.40 15.10
N ILE A 106 2.90 6.46 15.86
CA ILE A 106 4.07 6.45 16.76
C ILE A 106 3.91 5.38 17.84
N ALA A 107 2.73 5.30 18.45
CA ALA A 107 2.43 4.33 19.51
C ALA A 107 2.42 2.88 19.00
N ALA A 108 2.11 2.66 17.72
CA ALA A 108 2.07 1.33 17.10
C ALA A 108 3.47 0.75 16.79
N ILE A 109 4.52 1.57 16.70
CA ILE A 109 5.86 1.10 16.29
C ILE A 109 6.35 -0.08 17.14
N PRO A 110 6.36 -0.03 18.47
CA PRO A 110 6.86 -1.15 19.28
C PRO A 110 6.10 -2.46 19.03
N ALA A 111 4.78 -2.39 18.91
CA ALA A 111 3.96 -3.56 18.65
C ALA A 111 4.15 -4.09 17.20
N ALA A 112 4.35 -3.21 16.24
CA ALA A 112 4.58 -3.59 14.85
C ALA A 112 5.90 -4.35 14.64
N VAL A 113 6.95 -3.99 15.39
CA VAL A 113 8.26 -4.68 15.35
C VAL A 113 8.16 -6.14 15.79
N GLU A 114 7.24 -6.45 16.70
CA GLU A 114 7.03 -7.81 17.23
C GLU A 114 6.14 -8.69 16.33
N LEU A 115 5.57 -8.15 15.27
CA LEU A 115 4.70 -8.91 14.38
C LEU A 115 5.47 -10.00 13.61
N ASN A 116 4.76 -11.09 13.32
CA ASN A 116 5.31 -12.19 12.56
C ASN A 116 5.55 -11.79 11.10
N ARG A 117 6.81 -11.65 10.72
CA ARG A 117 7.22 -11.26 9.35
C ARG A 117 6.75 -12.28 8.29
N GLN A 118 6.61 -13.55 8.65
CA GLN A 118 6.09 -14.57 7.72
C GLN A 118 4.61 -14.33 7.42
N ALA A 119 3.80 -13.90 8.39
CA ALA A 119 2.40 -13.56 8.18
C ALA A 119 2.22 -12.42 7.16
N CYS A 120 3.13 -11.44 7.14
CA CYS A 120 3.15 -10.39 6.12
C CYS A 120 3.31 -10.98 4.71
N ARG A 121 4.27 -11.89 4.53
CA ARG A 121 4.51 -12.56 3.23
C ARG A 121 3.33 -13.42 2.82
N ASP A 122 2.80 -14.21 3.74
CA ASP A 122 1.69 -15.13 3.48
C ASP A 122 0.45 -14.37 3.02
N ARG A 123 0.15 -13.21 3.64
CA ARG A 123 -0.93 -12.34 3.21
C ARG A 123 -0.75 -11.85 1.77
N VAL A 124 0.45 -11.39 1.41
CA VAL A 124 0.72 -10.93 0.03
C VAL A 124 0.55 -12.07 -0.96
N MET A 125 1.10 -13.24 -0.66
CA MET A 125 0.99 -14.41 -1.55
C MET A 125 -0.45 -14.87 -1.73
N ALA A 126 -1.26 -14.83 -0.67
CA ALA A 126 -2.65 -15.28 -0.71
C ALA A 126 -3.58 -14.29 -1.42
N HIS A 127 -3.36 -12.97 -1.29
CA HIS A 127 -4.34 -11.97 -1.71
C HIS A 127 -3.86 -11.01 -2.81
N PHE A 128 -2.56 -10.84 -2.97
CA PHE A 128 -1.98 -9.79 -3.84
C PHE A 128 -0.96 -10.36 -4.84
N SER A 129 -0.95 -11.67 -5.06
CA SER A 129 -0.11 -12.28 -6.10
C SER A 129 -0.63 -11.94 -7.50
N VAL A 130 0.25 -11.99 -8.49
CA VAL A 130 -0.13 -11.82 -9.91
C VAL A 130 -1.23 -12.82 -10.31
N ALA A 131 -1.15 -14.07 -9.83
CA ALA A 131 -2.17 -15.09 -10.10
C ALA A 131 -3.53 -14.65 -9.55
N THR A 132 -3.61 -14.26 -8.28
CA THR A 132 -4.85 -13.77 -7.66
C THR A 132 -5.43 -12.55 -8.39
N MET A 133 -4.56 -11.63 -8.83
CA MET A 133 -4.98 -10.46 -9.61
C MET A 133 -5.59 -10.90 -10.95
N VAL A 134 -4.94 -11.79 -11.69
CA VAL A 134 -5.43 -12.28 -13.00
C VAL A 134 -6.78 -12.97 -12.84
N GLU A 135 -6.91 -13.90 -11.88
CA GLU A 135 -8.17 -14.59 -11.59
C GLU A 135 -9.30 -13.61 -11.27
N GLY A 136 -9.02 -12.57 -10.48
CA GLY A 136 -9.99 -11.52 -10.16
C GLY A 136 -10.44 -10.72 -11.39
N TYR A 137 -9.53 -10.36 -12.28
CA TYR A 137 -9.88 -9.67 -13.54
C TYR A 137 -10.67 -10.57 -14.49
N GLU A 138 -10.29 -11.84 -14.64
CA GLU A 138 -11.02 -12.79 -15.48
C GLU A 138 -12.46 -13.00 -14.99
N ALA A 139 -12.65 -13.14 -13.68
CA ALA A 139 -13.97 -13.24 -13.07
C ALA A 139 -14.81 -11.97 -13.32
N ALA A 140 -14.23 -10.79 -13.11
CA ALA A 140 -14.92 -9.52 -13.35
C ALA A 140 -15.31 -9.36 -14.84
N TYR A 141 -14.43 -9.71 -15.77
CA TYR A 141 -14.74 -9.67 -17.21
C TYR A 141 -15.86 -10.65 -17.57
N ALA A 142 -15.83 -11.87 -17.04
CA ALA A 142 -16.89 -12.85 -17.25
C ALA A 142 -18.27 -12.35 -16.78
N GLU A 143 -18.33 -11.71 -15.62
CA GLU A 143 -19.57 -11.11 -15.10
C GLU A 143 -20.09 -9.98 -15.99
N VAL A 144 -19.22 -9.07 -16.42
CA VAL A 144 -19.60 -7.95 -17.30
C VAL A 144 -20.13 -8.45 -18.65
N ILE A 145 -19.47 -9.45 -19.23
CA ILE A 145 -19.90 -10.07 -20.51
C ILE A 145 -21.27 -10.72 -20.33
N LYS A 146 -21.48 -11.52 -19.29
CA LYS A 146 -22.75 -12.16 -18.99
C LYS A 146 -23.89 -11.16 -18.80
N ALA A 147 -23.63 -10.08 -18.05
CA ALA A 147 -24.61 -9.01 -17.82
C ALA A 147 -24.98 -8.28 -19.14
N SER A 148 -24.00 -8.04 -20.00
CA SER A 148 -24.21 -7.41 -21.32
C SER A 148 -25.06 -8.30 -22.26
N MET A 149 -24.76 -9.60 -22.32
CA MET A 149 -25.52 -10.57 -23.11
C MET A 149 -26.97 -10.69 -22.64
N SER A 150 -27.21 -10.71 -21.35
CA SER A 150 -28.56 -10.77 -20.77
C SER A 150 -29.40 -9.53 -21.16
N LYS A 151 -28.83 -8.33 -21.07
CA LYS A 151 -29.50 -7.08 -21.49
C LYS A 151 -29.85 -7.10 -22.97
N ARG A 152 -28.96 -7.61 -23.84
CA ARG A 152 -29.19 -7.68 -25.28
C ARG A 152 -30.30 -8.66 -25.65
N ASN A 153 -30.39 -9.80 -24.97
CA ASN A 153 -31.45 -10.79 -25.19
C ASN A 153 -32.82 -10.30 -24.67
N GLY A 154 -32.85 -9.55 -23.56
CA GLY A 154 -34.09 -8.92 -23.05
C GLY A 154 -34.67 -7.86 -23.98
N HIS A 155 -33.83 -7.12 -24.70
CA HIS A 155 -34.27 -6.12 -25.68
C HIS A 155 -34.83 -6.74 -26.96
N MET A 156 -34.37 -7.92 -27.39
CA MET A 156 -34.86 -8.63 -28.57
C MET A 156 -36.27 -9.23 -28.36
N HIS A 157 -36.63 -9.55 -27.12
CA HIS A 157 -37.99 -10.09 -26.83
C HIS A 157 -39.08 -9.01 -26.73
N SER A 158 -38.72 -7.74 -26.51
CA SER A 158 -39.67 -6.65 -26.40
C SER A 158 -40.14 -6.07 -27.76
N HIS A 159 -39.55 -6.44 -28.87
CA HIS A 159 -39.91 -6.00 -30.23
C HIS A 159 -40.78 -6.99 -31.01
N GLN A 160 -41.17 -8.15 -30.45
CA GLN A 160 -41.92 -9.17 -31.16
C GLN A 160 -43.41 -9.24 -30.77
N LEU A 161 -43.94 -8.28 -30.07
CA LEU A 161 -45.38 -8.21 -29.73
C LEU A 161 -46.02 -6.93 -30.20
N VAL A 162 -46.05 -6.68 -31.51
CA VAL A 162 -47.03 -5.81 -32.19
C VAL A 162 -47.23 -6.38 -33.60
N ALA A 163 -48.23 -7.28 -33.73
CA ALA A 163 -48.91 -7.59 -34.97
C ALA A 163 -50.36 -7.97 -34.63
#